data_d9beb5d9082900c66296dea5d1c68ccb
#
_entry.id   d9beb5d9082900c66296dea5d1c68ccb
#
_cell.length_a   1.000
_cell.length_b   1.000
_cell.length_c   1.000
_cell.angle_alpha   90.00
_cell.angle_beta   90.00
_cell.angle_gamma   90.00
#
_symmetry.space_group_name_H-M   'P 1'
#
loop_
_entity.id
_entity.type
_entity.pdbx_description
1 polymer ?
#
loop_
_entity_poly.entity_id
_entity_poly.type
_entity_poly.pdbx_seq_one_letter_code
_entity_poly.pdbx_strand_id
1 'polypeptide(L)'
;MSFLSIEGLTKRFGDMVAVDQVSLEVEKEGILSIIGPNGAGKTTFFNLLTGFYRPDGGRVILKGRDITHRPPHENSKEGISRAFQVASLFNEMTVLDNIRIGVQSYLGVKGNLFSRFEDNVEVREESLKLLEKVKLQEIRNHTVNALSHGDRKILDLAMALTTRPELLLLDEPTSGLAGEEQARMVELIANQLRNELKLVIVEHDMDIVFSLSDHIMVLNQGKKLAYGTPQEIIENEEVQRAYLGGDRSHAR
;
A
#
# COMPACT_ATOMS: atom_id res chain seq x y z
N MET A 1 -12.04 19.61 -3.02
CA MET A 1 -12.53 18.53 -2.13
C MET A 1 -11.38 17.57 -1.99
N SER A 2 -11.03 17.17 -0.76
CA SER A 2 -9.97 16.21 -0.51
C SER A 2 -10.28 14.85 -1.17
N PHE A 3 -9.26 14.14 -1.58
CA PHE A 3 -9.40 12.80 -2.17
C PHE A 3 -9.73 11.76 -1.10
N LEU A 4 -9.05 11.83 0.05
CA LEU A 4 -9.31 11.01 1.23
C LEU A 4 -9.37 11.91 2.46
N SER A 5 -10.49 11.88 3.20
CA SER A 5 -10.67 12.58 4.47
C SER A 5 -10.82 11.56 5.59
N ILE A 6 -10.07 11.76 6.65
CA ILE A 6 -10.09 10.95 7.86
C ILE A 6 -10.43 11.90 9.01
N GLU A 7 -11.51 11.61 9.71
CA GLU A 7 -12.06 12.48 10.74
C GLU A 7 -12.16 11.77 12.08
N GLY A 8 -11.30 12.12 13.04
CA GLY A 8 -11.33 11.61 14.41
C GLY A 8 -11.26 10.09 14.54
N LEU A 9 -10.54 9.42 13.62
CA LEU A 9 -10.51 7.96 13.52
C LEU A 9 -9.94 7.36 14.81
N THR A 10 -10.70 6.44 15.41
CA THR A 10 -10.37 5.84 16.70
C THR A 10 -10.56 4.33 16.67
N LYS A 11 -9.59 3.60 17.28
CA LYS A 11 -9.66 2.16 17.45
C LYS A 11 -9.13 1.73 18.82
N ARG A 12 -9.92 0.89 19.51
CA ARG A 12 -9.58 0.32 20.81
C ARG A 12 -9.52 -1.20 20.71
N PHE A 13 -8.66 -1.80 21.49
CA PHE A 13 -8.59 -3.23 21.76
C PHE A 13 -8.59 -3.42 23.28
N GLY A 14 -9.76 -3.71 23.85
CA GLY A 14 -9.96 -3.64 25.31
C GLY A 14 -9.67 -2.23 25.84
N ASP A 15 -8.78 -2.12 26.82
CA ASP A 15 -8.37 -0.84 27.40
C ASP A 15 -7.32 -0.10 26.59
N MET A 16 -6.68 -0.76 25.62
CA MET A 16 -5.64 -0.16 24.79
C MET A 16 -6.26 0.64 23.63
N VAL A 17 -5.90 1.91 23.52
CA VAL A 17 -6.24 2.77 22.38
C VAL A 17 -5.11 2.69 21.36
N ALA A 18 -5.35 1.96 20.27
CA ALA A 18 -4.34 1.73 19.23
C ALA A 18 -4.29 2.86 18.17
N VAL A 19 -5.43 3.53 17.95
CA VAL A 19 -5.55 4.76 17.14
C VAL A 19 -6.49 5.70 17.88
N ASP A 20 -6.08 6.93 18.12
CA ASP A 20 -6.78 7.89 18.98
C ASP A 20 -7.02 9.21 18.25
N GLN A 21 -8.24 9.41 17.79
CA GLN A 21 -8.76 10.61 17.15
C GLN A 21 -7.89 11.16 16.00
N VAL A 22 -7.33 10.28 15.19
CA VAL A 22 -6.49 10.69 14.05
C VAL A 22 -7.35 11.33 12.98
N SER A 23 -7.00 12.58 12.61
CA SER A 23 -7.64 13.32 11.52
C SER A 23 -6.59 13.74 10.48
N LEU A 24 -6.92 13.57 9.20
CA LEU A 24 -6.03 13.84 8.08
C LEU A 24 -6.83 14.11 6.81
N GLU A 25 -6.41 15.11 6.05
CA GLU A 25 -6.86 15.37 4.69
C GLU A 25 -5.75 15.00 3.72
N VAL A 26 -6.08 14.23 2.69
CA VAL A 26 -5.12 13.73 1.71
C VAL A 26 -5.56 14.13 0.31
N GLU A 27 -4.67 14.78 -0.42
CA GLU A 27 -4.86 15.14 -1.81
C GLU A 27 -4.72 13.90 -2.72
N LYS A 28 -5.25 13.99 -3.95
CA LYS A 28 -5.25 12.87 -4.91
C LYS A 28 -3.85 12.49 -5.37
N GLU A 29 -2.95 13.43 -5.49
CA GLU A 29 -1.63 13.23 -6.07
C GLU A 29 -0.55 12.95 -5.04
N GLY A 30 0.53 12.31 -5.50
CA GLY A 30 1.74 12.09 -4.73
C GLY A 30 1.69 10.92 -3.73
N ILE A 31 2.74 10.83 -2.94
CA ILE A 31 2.99 9.76 -1.97
C ILE A 31 2.90 10.32 -0.56
N LEU A 32 2.04 9.72 0.25
CA LEU A 32 1.99 9.92 1.69
C LEU A 32 2.67 8.77 2.40
N SER A 33 3.74 9.04 3.13
CA SER A 33 4.32 8.03 4.03
C SER A 33 3.80 8.18 5.46
N ILE A 34 3.61 7.04 6.12
CA ILE A 34 3.24 6.96 7.52
C ILE A 34 4.38 6.31 8.29
N ILE A 35 5.00 7.06 9.16
CA ILE A 35 6.11 6.62 9.99
C ILE A 35 5.76 6.66 11.47
N GLY A 36 6.59 6.04 12.29
CA GLY A 36 6.45 6.04 13.75
C GLY A 36 7.10 4.80 14.36
N PRO A 37 7.36 4.80 15.66
CA PRO A 37 7.98 3.66 16.34
C PRO A 37 7.11 2.39 16.26
N ASN A 38 7.69 1.25 16.67
CA ASN A 38 6.91 0.02 16.82
C ASN A 38 5.83 0.22 17.88
N GLY A 39 4.61 -0.26 17.57
CA GLY A 39 3.45 -0.03 18.44
C GLY A 39 2.79 1.35 18.30
N ALA A 40 3.23 2.22 17.39
CA ALA A 40 2.63 3.54 17.16
C ALA A 40 1.20 3.51 16.60
N GLY A 41 0.71 2.34 16.13
CA GLY A 41 -0.63 2.21 15.57
C GLY A 41 -0.69 2.16 14.04
N LYS A 42 0.45 2.17 13.33
CA LYS A 42 0.52 2.20 11.86
C LYS A 42 -0.31 1.10 11.17
N THR A 43 -0.06 -0.16 11.53
CA THR A 43 -0.80 -1.31 10.98
C THR A 43 -2.29 -1.26 11.31
N THR A 44 -2.65 -0.81 12.52
CA THR A 44 -4.05 -0.62 12.91
C THR A 44 -4.70 0.46 12.06
N PHE A 45 -4.01 1.58 11.85
CA PHE A 45 -4.49 2.66 10.99
C PHE A 45 -4.70 2.18 9.54
N PHE A 46 -3.77 1.43 8.95
CA PHE A 46 -3.94 0.80 7.63
C PHE A 46 -5.14 -0.14 7.58
N ASN A 47 -5.32 -0.97 8.62
CA ASN A 47 -6.46 -1.89 8.71
C ASN A 47 -7.80 -1.15 8.80
N LEU A 48 -7.84 0.04 9.39
CA LEU A 48 -9.02 0.90 9.41
C LEU A 48 -9.31 1.48 8.03
N LEU A 49 -8.30 1.98 7.32
CA LEU A 49 -8.48 2.54 5.97
C LEU A 49 -8.99 1.50 4.96
N THR A 50 -8.52 0.26 5.08
CA THR A 50 -8.95 -0.84 4.19
C THR A 50 -10.30 -1.46 4.57
N GLY A 51 -10.84 -1.13 5.77
CA GLY A 51 -12.05 -1.76 6.31
C GLY A 51 -11.85 -3.15 6.90
N PHE A 52 -10.57 -3.56 7.10
CA PHE A 52 -10.25 -4.82 7.79
C PHE A 52 -10.62 -4.75 9.28
N TYR A 53 -10.42 -3.58 9.91
CA TYR A 53 -10.97 -3.27 11.21
C TYR A 53 -12.09 -2.24 11.11
N ARG A 54 -13.14 -2.41 11.90
CA ARG A 54 -14.16 -1.38 12.10
C ARG A 54 -13.65 -0.40 13.14
N PRO A 55 -13.70 0.91 12.88
CA PRO A 55 -13.38 1.92 13.89
C PRO A 55 -14.42 1.93 15.00
N ASP A 56 -14.01 2.36 16.17
CA ASP A 56 -14.89 2.59 17.33
C ASP A 56 -15.39 4.04 17.36
N GLY A 57 -14.77 4.92 16.56
CA GLY A 57 -15.18 6.30 16.36
C GLY A 57 -14.52 6.93 15.14
N GLY A 58 -15.07 8.05 14.71
CA GLY A 58 -14.57 8.77 13.53
C GLY A 58 -15.10 8.25 12.21
N ARG A 59 -14.58 8.82 11.12
CA ARG A 59 -15.00 8.48 9.74
C ARG A 59 -13.84 8.45 8.77
N VAL A 60 -14.01 7.65 7.70
CA VAL A 60 -13.14 7.61 6.52
C VAL A 60 -13.98 7.90 5.29
N ILE A 61 -13.66 8.96 4.59
CA ILE A 61 -14.41 9.47 3.44
C ILE A 61 -13.47 9.46 2.22
N LEU A 62 -13.78 8.66 1.21
CA LEU A 62 -13.04 8.61 -0.05
C LEU A 62 -13.86 9.30 -1.15
N LYS A 63 -13.33 10.33 -1.78
CA LYS A 63 -13.99 11.08 -2.87
C LYS A 63 -15.42 11.52 -2.50
N GLY A 64 -15.61 11.95 -1.24
CA GLY A 64 -16.92 12.38 -0.71
C GLY A 64 -17.86 11.24 -0.31
N ARG A 65 -17.45 9.96 -0.44
CA ARG A 65 -18.25 8.79 -0.02
C ARG A 65 -17.74 8.25 1.31
N ASP A 66 -18.63 8.06 2.25
CA ASP A 66 -18.31 7.40 3.53
C ASP A 66 -18.09 5.90 3.31
N ILE A 67 -16.89 5.45 3.66
CA ILE A 67 -16.45 4.05 3.55
C ILE A 67 -16.15 3.42 4.92
N THR A 68 -16.44 4.12 5.99
CA THR A 68 -16.01 3.83 7.37
C THR A 68 -16.28 2.39 7.83
N HIS A 69 -17.47 1.88 7.52
CA HIS A 69 -17.90 0.55 7.99
C HIS A 69 -18.01 -0.50 6.89
N ARG A 70 -17.49 -0.18 5.70
CA ARG A 70 -17.52 -1.11 4.57
C ARG A 70 -16.42 -2.17 4.72
N PRO A 71 -16.71 -3.41 4.37
CA PRO A 71 -15.70 -4.48 4.39
C PRO A 71 -14.68 -4.30 3.24
N PRO A 72 -13.49 -4.92 3.32
CA PRO A 72 -12.41 -4.74 2.35
C PRO A 72 -12.81 -4.97 0.89
N HIS A 73 -13.64 -5.97 0.61
CA HIS A 73 -14.10 -6.29 -0.75
C HIS A 73 -15.02 -5.21 -1.36
N GLU A 74 -15.72 -4.43 -0.54
CA GLU A 74 -16.50 -3.28 -0.99
C GLU A 74 -15.57 -2.07 -1.19
N ASN A 75 -14.62 -1.84 -0.28
CA ASN A 75 -13.64 -0.77 -0.41
C ASN A 75 -12.75 -0.96 -1.64
N SER A 76 -12.43 -2.22 -2.00
CA SER A 76 -11.71 -2.51 -3.24
C SER A 76 -12.49 -2.07 -4.49
N LYS A 77 -13.82 -2.21 -4.50
CA LYS A 77 -14.68 -1.71 -5.59
C LYS A 77 -14.76 -0.18 -5.65
N GLU A 78 -14.54 0.51 -4.53
CA GLU A 78 -14.43 1.97 -4.48
C GLU A 78 -13.05 2.49 -4.87
N GLY A 79 -12.12 1.58 -5.22
CA GLY A 79 -10.80 1.91 -5.71
C GLY A 79 -9.70 1.93 -4.66
N ILE A 80 -9.86 1.24 -3.52
CA ILE A 80 -8.79 1.06 -2.52
C ILE A 80 -8.21 -0.35 -2.65
N SER A 81 -6.88 -0.44 -2.77
CA SER A 81 -6.18 -1.73 -2.70
C SER A 81 -5.02 -1.67 -1.72
N ARG A 82 -4.58 -2.85 -1.27
CA ARG A 82 -3.43 -2.98 -0.38
C ARG A 82 -2.51 -4.10 -0.85
N ALA A 83 -1.20 -3.89 -0.75
CA ALA A 83 -0.17 -4.88 -1.01
C ALA A 83 0.71 -5.14 0.22
N PHE A 84 1.37 -6.30 0.28
CA PHE A 84 2.42 -6.75 1.21
C PHE A 84 1.99 -7.25 2.59
N GLN A 85 0.72 -7.20 2.99
CA GLN A 85 0.34 -7.73 4.31
C GLN A 85 0.13 -9.25 4.32
N VAL A 86 -0.50 -9.80 3.27
CA VAL A 86 -0.68 -11.25 3.08
C VAL A 86 -0.63 -11.50 1.57
N ALA A 87 0.53 -11.83 1.06
CA ALA A 87 0.67 -12.23 -0.34
C ALA A 87 -0.06 -13.55 -0.56
N SER A 88 -1.23 -13.50 -1.16
CA SER A 88 -1.98 -14.69 -1.56
C SER A 88 -1.59 -15.10 -2.97
N LEU A 89 -0.29 -15.31 -3.21
CA LEU A 89 0.20 -15.80 -4.49
C LEU A 89 -0.04 -17.30 -4.62
N PHE A 90 -0.48 -17.73 -5.78
CA PHE A 90 -0.61 -19.13 -6.14
C PHE A 90 0.75 -19.68 -6.54
N ASN A 91 1.47 -20.24 -5.57
CA ASN A 91 2.88 -20.60 -5.70
C ASN A 91 3.20 -21.60 -6.81
N GLU A 92 2.28 -22.52 -7.10
CA GLU A 92 2.43 -23.56 -8.15
C GLU A 92 2.04 -23.06 -9.55
N MET A 93 1.45 -21.85 -9.63
CA MET A 93 1.05 -21.24 -10.89
C MET A 93 2.14 -20.32 -11.44
N THR A 94 2.04 -19.98 -12.71
CA THR A 94 2.96 -19.03 -13.33
C THR A 94 2.66 -17.59 -12.87
N VAL A 95 3.63 -16.70 -13.06
CA VAL A 95 3.48 -15.24 -12.86
C VAL A 95 2.28 -14.73 -13.65
N LEU A 96 2.18 -15.12 -14.93
CA LEU A 96 1.07 -14.71 -15.80
C LEU A 96 -0.28 -15.22 -15.30
N ASP A 97 -0.36 -16.47 -14.83
CA ASP A 97 -1.63 -17.02 -14.37
C ASP A 97 -2.11 -16.36 -13.07
N ASN A 98 -1.18 -16.00 -12.17
CA ASN A 98 -1.54 -15.20 -11.00
C ASN A 98 -2.21 -13.89 -11.40
N ILE A 99 -1.60 -13.12 -12.30
CA ILE A 99 -2.15 -11.85 -12.76
C ILE A 99 -3.49 -12.06 -13.49
N ARG A 100 -3.61 -13.10 -14.32
CA ARG A 100 -4.88 -13.42 -15.01
C ARG A 100 -6.03 -13.67 -14.03
N ILE A 101 -5.79 -14.36 -12.93
CA ILE A 101 -6.81 -14.59 -11.88
C ILE A 101 -7.29 -13.25 -11.32
N GLY A 102 -6.37 -12.34 -10.98
CA GLY A 102 -6.71 -11.02 -10.47
C GLY A 102 -7.53 -10.19 -11.47
N VAL A 103 -7.05 -10.10 -12.71
CA VAL A 103 -7.73 -9.37 -13.80
C VAL A 103 -9.11 -9.95 -14.10
N GLN A 104 -9.22 -11.28 -14.18
CA GLN A 104 -10.49 -11.96 -14.43
C GLN A 104 -11.51 -11.71 -13.31
N SER A 105 -11.05 -11.75 -12.06
CA SER A 105 -11.88 -11.43 -10.89
C SER A 105 -12.39 -9.99 -10.94
N TYR A 106 -11.53 -9.05 -11.31
CA TYR A 106 -11.90 -7.63 -11.42
C TYR A 106 -12.91 -7.37 -12.54
N LEU A 107 -12.68 -7.95 -13.73
CA LEU A 107 -13.59 -7.81 -14.88
C LEU A 107 -14.92 -8.56 -14.68
N GLY A 108 -15.06 -9.36 -13.62
CA GLY A 108 -16.27 -10.13 -13.36
C GLY A 108 -16.55 -11.20 -14.42
N VAL A 109 -15.52 -11.60 -15.18
CA VAL A 109 -15.63 -12.64 -16.19
C VAL A 109 -15.88 -13.97 -15.49
N LYS A 110 -17.12 -14.46 -15.56
CA LYS A 110 -17.46 -15.79 -15.04
C LYS A 110 -16.76 -16.82 -15.93
N GLY A 111 -15.76 -17.49 -15.39
CA GLY A 111 -15.13 -18.62 -16.06
C GLY A 111 -16.19 -19.67 -16.37
N ASN A 112 -16.35 -20.02 -17.65
CA ASN A 112 -17.09 -21.22 -18.00
C ASN A 112 -16.20 -22.39 -17.55
N LEU A 113 -16.72 -23.33 -16.76
CA LEU A 113 -16.01 -24.52 -16.26
C LEU A 113 -15.34 -25.35 -17.38
N PHE A 114 -15.70 -25.07 -18.64
CA PHE A 114 -15.23 -25.76 -19.85
C PHE A 114 -14.38 -24.88 -20.78
N SER A 115 -14.24 -23.56 -20.53
CA SER A 115 -13.33 -22.71 -21.30
C SER A 115 -11.94 -22.72 -20.66
N ARG A 116 -10.91 -22.95 -21.49
CA ARG A 116 -9.53 -22.76 -21.01
C ARG A 116 -9.31 -21.32 -20.60
N PHE A 117 -8.55 -21.09 -19.53
CA PHE A 117 -8.13 -19.78 -19.04
C PHE A 117 -7.54 -18.87 -20.14
N GLU A 118 -7.12 -19.47 -21.25
CA GLU A 118 -6.45 -18.83 -22.38
C GLU A 118 -7.39 -18.09 -23.36
N ASP A 119 -8.71 -18.32 -23.29
CA ASP A 119 -9.65 -17.91 -24.35
C ASP A 119 -10.17 -16.48 -24.23
N ASN A 120 -9.94 -15.80 -23.07
CA ASN A 120 -10.38 -14.40 -22.94
C ASN A 120 -9.26 -13.44 -23.34
N VAL A 121 -9.38 -12.86 -24.54
CA VAL A 121 -8.39 -11.94 -25.13
C VAL A 121 -8.20 -10.71 -24.24
N GLU A 122 -9.26 -10.13 -23.69
CA GLU A 122 -9.19 -8.95 -22.83
C GLU A 122 -8.40 -9.23 -21.54
N VAL A 123 -8.69 -10.35 -20.86
CA VAL A 123 -7.94 -10.76 -19.64
C VAL A 123 -6.46 -10.93 -19.97
N ARG A 124 -6.15 -11.57 -21.11
CA ARG A 124 -4.78 -11.81 -21.55
C ARG A 124 -4.04 -10.49 -21.82
N GLU A 125 -4.64 -9.61 -22.60
CA GLU A 125 -4.01 -8.33 -22.96
C GLU A 125 -3.76 -7.44 -21.73
N GLU A 126 -4.75 -7.30 -20.85
CA GLU A 126 -4.61 -6.54 -19.62
C GLU A 126 -3.55 -7.14 -18.69
N SER A 127 -3.48 -8.47 -18.62
CA SER A 127 -2.46 -9.14 -17.82
C SER A 127 -1.05 -8.88 -18.36
N LEU A 128 -0.86 -8.93 -19.68
CA LEU A 128 0.44 -8.66 -20.30
C LEU A 128 0.86 -7.19 -20.13
N LYS A 129 -0.06 -6.24 -20.30
CA LYS A 129 0.19 -4.81 -20.05
C LYS A 129 0.64 -4.57 -18.60
N LEU A 130 -0.02 -5.21 -17.64
CA LEU A 130 0.34 -5.07 -16.24
C LEU A 130 1.73 -5.66 -15.95
N LEU A 131 2.05 -6.83 -16.51
CA LEU A 131 3.37 -7.44 -16.37
C LEU A 131 4.49 -6.59 -17.00
N GLU A 132 4.22 -5.94 -18.14
CA GLU A 132 5.14 -4.99 -18.74
C GLU A 132 5.36 -3.78 -17.82
N LYS A 133 4.28 -3.20 -17.29
CA LYS A 133 4.33 -2.07 -16.36
C LYS A 133 5.20 -2.36 -15.12
N VAL A 134 5.09 -3.56 -14.55
CA VAL A 134 5.89 -3.94 -13.37
C VAL A 134 7.22 -4.62 -13.71
N LYS A 135 7.59 -4.67 -15.00
CA LYS A 135 8.84 -5.27 -15.50
C LYS A 135 9.01 -6.77 -15.15
N LEU A 136 7.92 -7.54 -15.17
CA LEU A 136 7.92 -9.01 -14.97
C LEU A 136 7.63 -9.81 -16.24
N GLN A 137 7.55 -9.18 -17.44
CA GLN A 137 7.18 -9.85 -18.69
C GLN A 137 8.14 -10.97 -19.10
N GLU A 138 9.44 -10.84 -18.81
CA GLU A 138 10.47 -11.83 -19.17
C GLU A 138 10.30 -13.16 -18.40
N ILE A 139 9.82 -13.06 -17.16
CA ILE A 139 9.65 -14.20 -16.25
C ILE A 139 8.19 -14.65 -16.14
N ARG A 140 7.31 -14.18 -17.02
CA ARG A 140 5.86 -14.45 -16.96
C ARG A 140 5.46 -15.93 -16.94
N ASN A 141 6.31 -16.79 -17.52
CA ASN A 141 6.09 -18.24 -17.57
C ASN A 141 6.76 -19.02 -16.42
N HIS A 142 7.52 -18.35 -15.56
CA HIS A 142 8.11 -18.98 -14.38
C HIS A 142 7.02 -19.20 -13.33
N THR A 143 7.12 -20.31 -12.58
CA THR A 143 6.28 -20.54 -11.40
C THR A 143 6.71 -19.60 -10.29
N VAL A 144 5.76 -19.18 -9.45
CA VAL A 144 6.04 -18.26 -8.33
C VAL A 144 7.08 -18.86 -7.37
N ASN A 145 7.10 -20.18 -7.19
CA ASN A 145 8.11 -20.86 -6.36
C ASN A 145 9.55 -20.66 -6.84
N ALA A 146 9.75 -20.41 -8.13
CA ALA A 146 11.07 -20.19 -8.72
C ALA A 146 11.55 -18.73 -8.69
N LEU A 147 10.71 -17.80 -8.21
CA LEU A 147 11.03 -16.38 -8.18
C LEU A 147 11.96 -15.99 -7.03
N SER A 148 12.76 -14.94 -7.24
CA SER A 148 13.46 -14.25 -6.17
C SER A 148 12.48 -13.62 -5.18
N HIS A 149 12.97 -13.19 -4.02
CA HIS A 149 12.13 -12.49 -3.04
C HIS A 149 11.63 -11.16 -3.58
N GLY A 150 12.47 -10.42 -4.28
CA GLY A 150 12.10 -9.15 -4.92
C GLY A 150 11.03 -9.32 -5.99
N ASP A 151 11.18 -10.32 -6.88
CA ASP A 151 10.18 -10.59 -7.93
C ASP A 151 8.84 -11.03 -7.34
N ARG A 152 8.83 -11.81 -6.25
CA ARG A 152 7.59 -12.13 -5.53
C ARG A 152 6.91 -10.91 -4.96
N LYS A 153 7.66 -9.96 -4.37
CA LYS A 153 7.09 -8.71 -3.88
C LYS A 153 6.54 -7.85 -5.02
N ILE A 154 7.26 -7.76 -6.14
CA ILE A 154 6.74 -7.04 -7.32
C ILE A 154 5.47 -7.71 -7.86
N LEU A 155 5.40 -9.04 -7.86
CA LEU A 155 4.20 -9.77 -8.26
C LEU A 155 3.03 -9.51 -7.30
N ASP A 156 3.26 -9.46 -5.99
CA ASP A 156 2.23 -9.12 -5.00
C ASP A 156 1.69 -7.70 -5.20
N LEU A 157 2.58 -6.75 -5.47
CA LEU A 157 2.20 -5.39 -5.86
C LEU A 157 1.36 -5.40 -7.14
N ALA A 158 1.76 -6.17 -8.16
CA ALA A 158 1.02 -6.30 -9.40
C ALA A 158 -0.38 -6.92 -9.19
N MET A 159 -0.51 -7.88 -8.28
CA MET A 159 -1.82 -8.43 -7.90
C MET A 159 -2.75 -7.36 -7.30
N ALA A 160 -2.23 -6.48 -6.45
CA ALA A 160 -3.02 -5.35 -5.93
C ALA A 160 -3.43 -4.37 -7.04
N LEU A 161 -2.62 -4.19 -8.08
CA LEU A 161 -2.92 -3.33 -9.22
C LEU A 161 -3.98 -3.92 -10.18
N THR A 162 -4.24 -5.23 -10.15
CA THR A 162 -5.28 -5.86 -11.00
C THR A 162 -6.66 -5.28 -10.77
N THR A 163 -6.95 -4.73 -9.60
CA THR A 163 -8.22 -4.08 -9.25
C THR A 163 -8.33 -2.65 -9.76
N ARG A 164 -7.32 -2.12 -10.46
CA ARG A 164 -7.22 -0.74 -10.95
C ARG A 164 -7.52 0.27 -9.83
N PRO A 165 -6.77 0.24 -8.71
CA PRO A 165 -7.04 1.12 -7.58
C PRO A 165 -6.76 2.59 -7.93
N GLU A 166 -7.45 3.51 -7.24
CA GLU A 166 -7.12 4.93 -7.22
C GLU A 166 -6.28 5.29 -5.97
N LEU A 167 -6.42 4.47 -4.92
CA LEU A 167 -5.63 4.53 -3.68
C LEU A 167 -4.99 3.17 -3.43
N LEU A 168 -3.66 3.13 -3.39
CA LEU A 168 -2.91 1.93 -3.08
C LEU A 168 -2.15 2.12 -1.76
N LEU A 169 -2.41 1.20 -0.83
CA LEU A 169 -1.72 1.14 0.45
C LEU A 169 -0.60 0.11 0.37
N LEU A 170 0.63 0.52 0.67
CA LEU A 170 1.83 -0.31 0.66
C LEU A 170 2.37 -0.45 2.10
N ASP A 171 2.41 -1.68 2.59
CA ASP A 171 2.88 -1.97 3.95
C ASP A 171 4.28 -2.58 3.89
N GLU A 172 5.30 -1.77 4.15
CA GLU A 172 6.71 -2.12 4.11
C GLU A 172 7.16 -2.74 2.76
N PRO A 173 6.95 -2.02 1.63
CA PRO A 173 7.23 -2.56 0.30
C PRO A 173 8.70 -2.98 0.12
N THR A 174 9.64 -2.34 0.82
CA THR A 174 11.07 -2.63 0.68
C THR A 174 11.63 -3.56 1.76
N SER A 175 10.84 -3.92 2.78
CA SER A 175 11.28 -4.80 3.86
C SER A 175 11.81 -6.13 3.34
N GLY A 176 12.99 -6.55 3.82
CA GLY A 176 13.66 -7.79 3.39
C GLY A 176 14.28 -7.75 2.01
N LEU A 177 14.22 -6.62 1.30
CA LEU A 177 14.94 -6.38 0.05
C LEU A 177 16.27 -5.69 0.33
N ALA A 178 17.27 -5.91 -0.53
CA ALA A 178 18.56 -5.24 -0.45
C ALA A 178 19.13 -4.97 -1.85
N GLY A 179 20.00 -3.99 -1.98
CA GLY A 179 20.72 -3.69 -3.21
C GLY A 179 19.79 -3.44 -4.40
N GLU A 180 19.98 -4.22 -5.47
CA GLU A 180 19.25 -4.05 -6.73
C GLU A 180 17.74 -4.32 -6.58
N GLU A 181 17.33 -5.28 -5.75
CA GLU A 181 15.90 -5.58 -5.55
C GLU A 181 15.17 -4.40 -4.88
N GLN A 182 15.80 -3.78 -3.87
CA GLN A 182 15.27 -2.60 -3.21
C GLN A 182 15.19 -1.42 -4.18
N ALA A 183 16.26 -1.18 -4.95
CA ALA A 183 16.28 -0.10 -5.95
C ALA A 183 15.18 -0.28 -7.02
N ARG A 184 14.96 -1.51 -7.51
CA ARG A 184 13.87 -1.83 -8.46
C ARG A 184 12.50 -1.53 -7.87
N MET A 185 12.23 -1.87 -6.62
CA MET A 185 10.97 -1.57 -5.95
C MET A 185 10.75 -0.06 -5.82
N VAL A 186 11.77 0.68 -5.36
CA VAL A 186 11.73 2.14 -5.24
C VAL A 186 11.49 2.79 -6.60
N GLU A 187 12.21 2.37 -7.65
CA GLU A 187 12.03 2.86 -9.02
C GLU A 187 10.60 2.62 -9.54
N LEU A 188 10.06 1.43 -9.31
CA LEU A 188 8.69 1.08 -9.72
C LEU A 188 7.67 2.00 -9.05
N ILE A 189 7.79 2.22 -7.74
CA ILE A 189 6.91 3.11 -6.99
C ILE A 189 7.03 4.56 -7.50
N ALA A 190 8.28 5.08 -7.60
CA ALA A 190 8.55 6.47 -7.96
C ALA A 190 8.16 6.81 -9.40
N ASN A 191 8.47 5.93 -10.36
CA ASN A 191 8.39 6.24 -11.79
C ASN A 191 7.14 5.69 -12.46
N GLN A 192 6.57 4.58 -11.98
CA GLN A 192 5.43 3.94 -12.64
C GLN A 192 4.10 4.17 -11.91
N LEU A 193 4.12 4.32 -10.58
CA LEU A 193 2.88 4.36 -9.80
C LEU A 193 2.53 5.75 -9.29
N ARG A 194 3.52 6.55 -8.88
CA ARG A 194 3.33 7.88 -8.26
C ARG A 194 2.43 8.82 -9.04
N ASN A 195 2.52 8.81 -10.37
CA ASN A 195 1.78 9.75 -11.24
C ASN A 195 0.40 9.22 -11.66
N GLU A 196 0.09 7.96 -11.37
CA GLU A 196 -1.15 7.34 -11.80
C GLU A 196 -2.17 7.17 -10.68
N LEU A 197 -1.69 6.97 -9.45
CA LEU A 197 -2.56 6.69 -8.30
C LEU A 197 -2.02 7.34 -7.03
N LYS A 198 -2.91 7.54 -6.06
CA LYS A 198 -2.50 7.94 -4.72
C LYS A 198 -1.86 6.77 -4.01
N LEU A 199 -0.67 6.99 -3.46
CA LEU A 199 0.05 6.02 -2.65
C LEU A 199 0.05 6.43 -1.18
N VAL A 200 -0.23 5.48 -0.30
CA VAL A 200 0.00 5.60 1.15
C VAL A 200 0.93 4.47 1.56
N ILE A 201 2.10 4.80 2.09
CA ILE A 201 3.19 3.85 2.35
C ILE A 201 3.51 3.84 3.84
N VAL A 202 3.61 2.67 4.45
CA VAL A 202 4.30 2.49 5.73
C VAL A 202 5.70 1.99 5.42
N GLU A 203 6.71 2.67 5.91
CA GLU A 203 8.13 2.29 5.78
C GLU A 203 8.92 2.61 7.04
N HIS A 204 10.01 1.90 7.21
CA HIS A 204 10.93 2.07 8.34
C HIS A 204 12.29 2.62 7.92
N ASP A 205 12.66 2.47 6.66
CA ASP A 205 13.88 3.03 6.08
C ASP A 205 13.66 4.52 5.77
N MET A 206 14.30 5.38 6.57
CA MET A 206 14.11 6.83 6.47
C MET A 206 14.65 7.41 5.16
N ASP A 207 15.70 6.82 4.57
CA ASP A 207 16.25 7.28 3.29
C ASP A 207 15.20 7.05 2.18
N ILE A 208 14.52 5.91 2.20
CA ILE A 208 13.43 5.61 1.28
C ILE A 208 12.24 6.54 1.53
N VAL A 209 11.83 6.71 2.79
CA VAL A 209 10.74 7.62 3.15
C VAL A 209 10.99 9.02 2.62
N PHE A 210 12.17 9.59 2.88
CA PHE A 210 12.49 10.95 2.45
C PHE A 210 12.64 11.08 0.93
N SER A 211 13.10 10.03 0.24
CA SER A 211 13.26 10.04 -1.22
C SER A 211 11.95 9.92 -1.98
N LEU A 212 10.96 9.21 -1.43
CA LEU A 212 9.70 8.92 -2.11
C LEU A 212 8.57 9.88 -1.75
N SER A 213 8.54 10.41 -0.52
CA SER A 213 7.35 11.06 0.03
C SER A 213 7.19 12.50 -0.43
N ASP A 214 5.96 12.88 -0.76
CA ASP A 214 5.56 14.28 -0.86
C ASP A 214 5.13 14.82 0.51
N HIS A 215 4.47 13.96 1.30
CA HIS A 215 4.10 14.27 2.68
C HIS A 215 4.37 13.06 3.58
N ILE A 216 4.62 13.35 4.84
CA ILE A 216 4.85 12.34 5.87
C ILE A 216 3.92 12.61 7.04
N MET A 217 3.22 11.59 7.50
CA MET A 217 2.49 11.59 8.76
C MET A 217 3.26 10.78 9.79
N VAL A 218 3.56 11.38 10.93
CA VAL A 218 4.20 10.71 12.06
C VAL A 218 3.13 10.28 13.05
N LEU A 219 3.04 8.98 13.30
CA LEU A 219 2.22 8.39 14.36
C LEU A 219 3.08 8.10 15.58
N ASN A 220 2.57 8.45 16.75
CA ASN A 220 3.16 8.08 18.04
C ASN A 220 2.06 7.75 19.04
N GLN A 221 2.13 6.57 19.68
CA GLN A 221 1.15 6.12 20.68
C GLN A 221 -0.32 6.27 20.22
N GLY A 222 -0.60 5.91 18.98
CA GLY A 222 -1.94 5.99 18.37
C GLY A 222 -2.36 7.37 17.89
N LYS A 223 -1.57 8.42 18.11
CA LYS A 223 -1.90 9.81 17.74
C LYS A 223 -1.07 10.31 16.60
N LYS A 224 -1.63 11.22 15.81
CA LYS A 224 -0.88 12.00 14.83
C LYS A 224 -0.01 13.02 15.58
N LEU A 225 1.31 12.79 15.57
CA LEU A 225 2.29 13.69 16.18
C LEU A 225 2.59 14.87 15.25
N ALA A 226 2.84 14.59 13.97
CA ALA A 226 3.14 15.60 12.96
C ALA A 226 2.61 15.19 11.58
N TYR A 227 2.46 16.17 10.69
CA TYR A 227 2.15 15.99 9.29
C TYR A 227 2.75 17.17 8.51
N GLY A 228 3.47 16.87 7.42
CA GLY A 228 4.11 17.88 6.58
C GLY A 228 4.97 17.28 5.50
N THR A 229 5.69 18.14 4.79
CA THR A 229 6.72 17.73 3.83
C THR A 229 7.89 17.04 4.52
N PRO A 230 8.73 16.27 3.81
CA PRO A 230 9.93 15.68 4.39
C PRO A 230 10.80 16.69 5.17
N GLN A 231 10.97 17.89 4.63
CA GLN A 231 11.77 18.94 5.26
C GLN A 231 11.15 19.42 6.59
N GLU A 232 9.83 19.67 6.62
CA GLU A 232 9.12 20.07 7.83
C GLU A 232 9.17 19.01 8.92
N ILE A 233 9.14 17.72 8.54
CA ILE A 233 9.24 16.59 9.47
C ILE A 233 10.65 16.48 10.07
N ILE A 234 11.70 16.67 9.27
CA ILE A 234 13.08 16.66 9.75
C ILE A 234 13.33 17.80 10.75
N GLU A 235 12.75 18.98 10.51
CA GLU A 235 12.92 20.17 11.35
C GLU A 235 12.03 20.18 12.59
N ASN A 236 11.06 19.27 12.67
CA ASN A 236 10.10 19.22 13.78
C ASN A 236 10.75 18.68 15.05
N GLU A 237 10.86 19.53 16.09
CA GLU A 237 11.51 19.19 17.36
C GLU A 237 10.80 18.05 18.12
N GLU A 238 9.48 17.90 18.02
CA GLU A 238 8.73 16.83 18.67
C GLU A 238 9.03 15.49 17.99
N VAL A 239 9.11 15.48 16.66
CA VAL A 239 9.51 14.30 15.87
C VAL A 239 10.95 13.92 16.18
N GLN A 240 11.86 14.90 16.22
CA GLN A 240 13.27 14.65 16.58
C GLN A 240 13.39 14.01 17.96
N ARG A 241 12.64 14.50 18.95
CA ARG A 241 12.66 13.94 20.31
C ARG A 241 12.00 12.56 20.40
N ALA A 242 10.89 12.36 19.72
CA ALA A 242 10.10 11.13 19.84
C ALA A 242 10.62 9.98 18.97
N TYR A 243 11.25 10.28 17.83
CA TYR A 243 11.56 9.30 16.80
C TYR A 243 13.00 9.34 16.30
N LEU A 244 13.59 10.53 16.07
CA LEU A 244 14.94 10.70 15.53
C LEU A 244 16.01 10.89 16.62
N GLY A 245 15.63 11.14 17.87
CA GLY A 245 16.54 11.45 18.97
C GLY A 245 17.27 10.24 19.58
N GLY A 246 16.98 9.01 19.12
CA GLY A 246 17.63 7.79 19.62
C GLY A 246 18.95 7.41 18.93
N ASP A 247 19.25 7.91 17.75
CA ASP A 247 20.36 7.40 16.93
C ASP A 247 21.18 8.49 16.22
N ARG A 248 21.75 9.42 16.99
CA ARG A 248 22.79 10.33 16.44
C ARG A 248 24.16 9.67 16.25
N SER A 249 24.27 8.34 16.28
CA SER A 249 25.55 7.62 16.17
C SER A 249 25.97 7.22 14.74
N HIS A 250 25.15 7.45 13.71
CA HIS A 250 25.46 7.01 12.34
C HIS A 250 25.51 8.12 11.28
N ALA A 251 25.57 9.39 11.68
CA ALA A 251 25.84 10.48 10.75
C ALA A 251 27.23 11.08 11.03
N ARG A 252 28.29 10.34 10.63
CA ARG A 252 29.63 10.87 10.35
C ARG A 252 30.30 10.08 9.24
#